data_a6d5e19fcd4b349888c0316b787c77cd
#
_entry.id   a6d5e19fcd4b349888c0316b787c77cd
#
_cell.length_a   1.000
_cell.length_b   1.000
_cell.length_c   1.000
_cell.angle_alpha   90.00
_cell.angle_beta   90.00
_cell.angle_gamma   90.00
#
_symmetry.space_group_name_H-M   'P 1'
#
loop_
_entity.id
_entity.type
_entity.pdbx_description
1 polymer ?
#
loop_
_entity_poly.entity_id
_entity_poly.type
_entity_poly.pdbx_seq_one_letter_code
_entity_poly.pdbx_strand_id
1 'polypeptide(L)'
;MRVRVSGKQIKIGETLPAGVRARLEEVVAKHFDGGADAHVVFSHDGSFYRADCTLHLDSKTIIKSEGKGPDAHRAFDAAFLHVEAQLRKYKRKLKNHHAKAPARTRAEA
;
A
#
# COMPACT_ATOMS: atom_id res chain seq x y z
N MET A 1 12.17 1.13 -6.08
CA MET A 1 11.29 0.72 -4.99
C MET A 1 11.66 -0.65 -4.51
N ARG A 2 11.80 -0.84 -3.23
CA ARG A 2 12.07 -2.15 -2.65
C ARG A 2 10.78 -2.76 -2.12
N VAL A 3 10.49 -3.98 -2.53
CA VAL A 3 9.30 -4.69 -2.04
C VAL A 3 9.76 -6.00 -1.44
N ARG A 4 9.46 -6.21 -0.16
CA ARG A 4 9.75 -7.46 0.53
C ARG A 4 8.45 -8.18 0.80
N VAL A 5 8.44 -9.48 0.49
CA VAL A 5 7.27 -10.31 0.69
C VAL A 5 7.68 -11.49 1.57
N SER A 6 6.98 -11.67 2.67
CA SER A 6 7.28 -12.71 3.63
C SER A 6 6.06 -13.56 3.92
N GLY A 7 6.27 -14.81 4.28
CA GLY A 7 5.21 -15.68 4.77
C GLY A 7 5.47 -16.04 6.22
N LYS A 8 4.48 -15.84 7.08
CA LYS A 8 4.59 -16.19 8.48
C LYS A 8 3.96 -17.57 8.65
N GLN A 9 4.81 -18.60 8.75
CA GLN A 9 4.39 -20.00 8.87
C GLN A 9 3.60 -20.51 7.67
N ILE A 10 3.79 -19.87 6.52
CA ILE A 10 3.22 -20.35 5.25
C ILE A 10 4.25 -20.17 4.15
N LYS A 11 4.15 -21.01 3.12
CA LYS A 11 5.02 -20.89 1.96
C LYS A 11 4.33 -20.03 0.92
N ILE A 12 5.05 -19.07 0.36
CA ILE A 12 4.47 -18.15 -0.61
C ILE A 12 4.97 -18.39 -2.04
N GLY A 13 6.03 -19.19 -2.23
CA GLY A 13 6.55 -19.47 -3.56
C GLY A 13 7.17 -18.25 -4.22
N GLU A 14 7.24 -18.26 -5.54
CA GLU A 14 7.87 -17.18 -6.30
C GLU A 14 6.88 -16.36 -7.11
N THR A 15 5.76 -16.95 -7.51
CA THR A 15 4.78 -16.27 -8.33
C THR A 15 4.07 -15.14 -7.57
N LEU A 16 3.70 -15.42 -6.33
CA LEU A 16 2.99 -14.44 -5.52
C LEU A 16 3.85 -13.21 -5.24
N PRO A 17 5.12 -13.34 -4.81
CA PRO A 17 5.96 -12.15 -4.61
C PRO A 17 6.14 -11.31 -5.86
N ALA A 18 6.31 -11.95 -7.02
CA ALA A 18 6.48 -11.22 -8.27
C ALA A 18 5.23 -10.40 -8.61
N GLY A 19 4.06 -11.00 -8.44
CA GLY A 19 2.80 -10.31 -8.70
C GLY A 19 2.56 -9.16 -7.72
N VAL A 20 2.88 -9.38 -6.45
CA VAL A 20 2.75 -8.34 -5.42
C VAL A 20 3.65 -7.16 -5.76
N ARG A 21 4.91 -7.44 -6.12
CA ARG A 21 5.86 -6.39 -6.46
C ARG A 21 5.38 -5.58 -7.64
N ALA A 22 4.95 -6.25 -8.71
CA ALA A 22 4.50 -5.57 -9.91
C ALA A 22 3.32 -4.64 -9.64
N ARG A 23 2.34 -5.12 -8.88
CA ARG A 23 1.16 -4.33 -8.59
C ARG A 23 1.46 -3.13 -7.70
N LEU A 24 2.30 -3.31 -6.69
CA LEU A 24 2.66 -2.22 -5.80
C LEU A 24 3.49 -1.16 -6.52
N GLU A 25 4.44 -1.59 -7.34
CA GLU A 25 5.24 -0.64 -8.11
C GLU A 25 4.36 0.19 -9.04
N GLU A 26 3.41 -0.45 -9.68
CA GLU A 26 2.51 0.23 -10.59
C GLU A 26 1.63 1.25 -9.87
N VAL A 27 1.01 0.86 -8.75
CA VAL A 27 0.09 1.76 -8.06
C VAL A 27 0.82 2.91 -7.40
N VAL A 28 2.03 2.67 -6.88
CA VAL A 28 2.81 3.76 -6.29
C VAL A 28 3.24 4.74 -7.36
N ALA A 29 3.74 4.27 -8.50
CA ALA A 29 4.16 5.14 -9.59
C ALA A 29 3.00 5.98 -10.11
N LYS A 30 1.79 5.45 -10.07
CA LYS A 30 0.60 6.14 -10.54
C LYS A 30 0.18 7.27 -9.60
N HIS A 31 0.40 7.13 -8.31
CA HIS A 31 -0.14 8.06 -7.31
C HIS A 31 0.90 8.84 -6.52
N PHE A 32 2.16 8.49 -6.63
CA PHE A 32 3.21 9.10 -5.82
C PHE A 32 4.50 9.24 -6.63
N ASP A 33 5.10 10.40 -6.57
CA ASP A 33 6.24 10.74 -7.40
C ASP A 33 7.59 10.50 -6.74
N GLY A 34 7.62 10.13 -5.50
CA GLY A 34 8.87 9.87 -4.79
C GLY A 34 9.17 8.39 -4.67
N GLY A 35 10.19 8.07 -3.92
CA GLY A 35 10.55 6.69 -3.64
C GLY A 35 9.68 6.08 -2.56
N ALA A 36 9.64 4.76 -2.53
CA ALA A 36 8.87 4.04 -1.54
C ALA A 36 9.45 2.65 -1.31
N ASP A 37 9.21 2.12 -0.11
CA ASP A 37 9.54 0.73 0.21
C ASP A 37 8.28 0.07 0.75
N ALA A 38 8.10 -1.19 0.45
CA ALA A 38 6.92 -1.93 0.88
C ALA A 38 7.30 -3.25 1.53
N HIS A 39 6.48 -3.68 2.46
CA HIS A 39 6.63 -4.98 3.09
C HIS A 39 5.24 -5.60 3.20
N VAL A 40 5.09 -6.79 2.65
CA VAL A 40 3.83 -7.52 2.69
C VAL A 40 4.08 -8.83 3.41
N VAL A 41 3.29 -9.09 4.45
CA VAL A 41 3.39 -10.33 5.24
C VAL A 41 2.11 -11.12 5.06
N PHE A 42 2.26 -12.37 4.66
CA PHE A 42 1.14 -13.28 4.54
C PHE A 42 1.10 -14.21 5.73
N SER A 43 -0.08 -14.48 6.24
CA SER A 43 -0.27 -15.36 7.38
C SER A 43 -1.63 -16.04 7.30
N HIS A 44 -1.86 -17.00 8.20
CA HIS A 44 -3.17 -17.61 8.36
C HIS A 44 -3.92 -16.92 9.50
N ASP A 45 -5.22 -16.79 9.31
CA ASP A 45 -6.11 -16.28 10.35
C ASP A 45 -7.32 -17.20 10.35
N GLY A 46 -7.23 -18.25 11.16
CA GLY A 46 -8.22 -19.31 11.12
C GLY A 46 -8.18 -20.03 9.78
N SER A 47 -9.32 -20.14 9.11
CA SER A 47 -9.38 -20.77 7.80
C SER A 47 -9.10 -19.79 6.65
N PHE A 48 -8.85 -18.53 6.99
CA PHE A 48 -8.55 -17.51 5.97
C PHE A 48 -7.07 -17.23 5.90
N TYR A 49 -6.68 -16.64 4.77
CA TYR A 49 -5.35 -16.07 4.61
C TYR A 49 -5.44 -14.58 4.90
N ARG A 50 -4.37 -14.03 5.41
CA ARG A 50 -4.29 -12.61 5.72
C ARG A 50 -3.06 -12.01 5.06
N ALA A 51 -3.22 -10.81 4.49
CA ALA A 51 -2.10 -10.05 3.95
C ALA A 51 -2.02 -8.73 4.71
N ASP A 52 -0.85 -8.45 5.28
CA ASP A 52 -0.58 -7.19 5.95
C ASP A 52 0.42 -6.43 5.09
N CYS A 53 0.03 -5.27 4.62
CA CYS A 53 0.85 -4.45 3.73
C CYS A 53 1.24 -3.16 4.42
N THR A 54 2.54 -2.87 4.44
CA THR A 54 3.05 -1.61 4.96
C THR A 54 3.85 -0.94 3.86
N LEU A 55 3.52 0.31 3.58
CA LEU A 55 4.17 1.08 2.54
C LEU A 55 4.80 2.33 3.18
N HIS A 56 6.11 2.46 3.06
CA HIS A 56 6.84 3.61 3.57
C HIS A 56 7.19 4.52 2.40
N LEU A 57 6.57 5.68 2.35
CA LEU A 57 6.89 6.67 1.33
C LEU A 57 8.09 7.50 1.82
N ASP A 58 8.91 7.95 0.89
CA ASP A 58 10.09 8.72 1.29
C ASP A 58 9.73 10.11 1.84
N SER A 59 8.46 10.50 1.76
CA SER A 59 7.93 11.66 2.44
C SER A 59 7.71 11.41 3.94
N LYS A 60 8.08 10.22 4.42
CA LYS A 60 7.91 9.74 5.80
C LYS A 60 6.48 9.38 6.14
N THR A 61 5.60 9.35 5.14
CA THR A 61 4.24 8.88 5.33
C THR A 61 4.23 7.36 5.29
N ILE A 62 3.51 6.74 6.21
CA ILE A 62 3.37 5.29 6.27
C ILE A 62 1.93 4.94 6.00
N ILE A 63 1.72 4.07 5.02
CA ILE A 63 0.39 3.56 4.67
C ILE A 63 0.34 2.10 5.07
N LYS A 64 -0.65 1.73 5.89
CA LYS A 64 -0.84 0.35 6.32
C LYS A 64 -2.21 -0.12 5.89
N SER A 65 -2.27 -1.37 5.47
CA SER A 65 -3.53 -1.99 5.12
C SER A 65 -3.47 -3.47 5.42
N GLU A 66 -4.63 -4.09 5.50
CA GLU A 66 -4.72 -5.53 5.64
C GLU A 66 -5.89 -6.03 4.84
N GLY A 67 -5.82 -7.28 4.46
CA GLY A 67 -6.91 -7.94 3.76
C GLY A 67 -6.94 -9.41 4.10
N LYS A 68 -8.12 -10.00 3.97
CA LYS A 68 -8.33 -11.43 4.21
C LYS A 68 -9.00 -12.05 3.01
N GLY A 69 -8.75 -13.31 2.78
CA GLY A 69 -9.38 -14.05 1.70
C GLY A 69 -9.19 -15.53 1.82
N PRO A 70 -9.83 -16.30 0.94
CA PRO A 70 -9.72 -17.77 0.98
C PRO A 70 -8.36 -18.28 0.52
N ASP A 71 -7.56 -17.44 -0.09
CA ASP A 71 -6.18 -17.77 -0.47
C ASP A 71 -5.32 -16.50 -0.39
N ALA A 72 -4.01 -16.68 -0.56
CA ALA A 72 -3.07 -15.57 -0.41
C ALA A 72 -3.29 -14.48 -1.46
N HIS A 73 -3.60 -14.86 -2.70
CA HIS A 73 -3.83 -13.87 -3.76
C HIS A 73 -5.03 -12.98 -3.45
N ARG A 74 -6.12 -13.55 -2.97
CA ARG A 74 -7.32 -12.78 -2.63
C ARG A 74 -7.13 -11.94 -1.39
N ALA A 75 -6.34 -12.46 -0.42
CA ALA A 75 -5.99 -11.67 0.75
C ALA A 75 -5.22 -10.42 0.33
N PHE A 76 -4.26 -10.58 -0.58
CA PHE A 76 -3.52 -9.44 -1.08
C PHE A 76 -4.41 -8.50 -1.89
N ASP A 77 -5.32 -9.03 -2.71
CA ASP A 77 -6.23 -8.18 -3.49
C ASP A 77 -7.03 -7.26 -2.56
N ALA A 78 -7.51 -7.80 -1.45
CA ALA A 78 -8.26 -6.99 -0.49
C ALA A 78 -7.39 -5.91 0.15
N ALA A 79 -6.16 -6.27 0.55
CA ALA A 79 -5.23 -5.30 1.12
C ALA A 79 -4.86 -4.23 0.08
N PHE A 80 -4.66 -4.65 -1.17
CA PHE A 80 -4.28 -3.76 -2.25
C PHE A 80 -5.33 -2.68 -2.52
N LEU A 81 -6.60 -3.04 -2.47
CA LEU A 81 -7.67 -2.06 -2.65
C LEU A 81 -7.58 -0.95 -1.60
N HIS A 82 -7.25 -1.31 -0.37
CA HIS A 82 -7.08 -0.32 0.69
C HIS A 82 -5.85 0.55 0.47
N VAL A 83 -4.76 -0.05 0.00
CA VAL A 83 -3.54 0.70 -0.32
C VAL A 83 -3.83 1.72 -1.42
N GLU A 84 -4.50 1.29 -2.47
CA GLU A 84 -4.82 2.17 -3.59
C GLU A 84 -5.71 3.33 -3.15
N ALA A 85 -6.72 3.04 -2.33
CA ALA A 85 -7.62 4.07 -1.82
C ALA A 85 -6.87 5.09 -0.98
N GLN A 86 -5.96 4.63 -0.13
CA GLN A 86 -5.17 5.52 0.72
C GLN A 86 -4.19 6.35 -0.10
N LEU A 87 -3.58 5.77 -1.14
CA LEU A 87 -2.68 6.52 -2.02
C LEU A 87 -3.42 7.60 -2.80
N ARG A 88 -4.62 7.30 -3.30
CA ARG A 88 -5.43 8.31 -3.98
C ARG A 88 -5.78 9.45 -3.04
N LYS A 89 -6.14 9.12 -1.81
CA LYS A 89 -6.46 10.10 -0.80
C LYS A 89 -5.25 10.96 -0.46
N TYR A 90 -4.08 10.35 -0.34
CA TYR A 90 -2.84 11.04 -0.06
C TYR A 90 -2.49 12.02 -1.19
N LYS A 91 -2.59 11.56 -2.43
CA LYS A 91 -2.33 12.40 -3.60
C LYS A 91 -3.27 13.61 -3.63
N ARG A 92 -4.55 13.39 -3.36
CA ARG A 92 -5.54 14.45 -3.34
C ARG A 92 -5.26 15.45 -2.24
N LYS A 93 -4.84 14.97 -1.06
CA LYS A 93 -4.49 15.83 0.06
C LYS A 93 -3.30 16.72 -0.28
N LEU A 94 -2.27 16.17 -0.92
CA LEU A 94 -1.13 16.97 -1.35
C LEU A 94 -1.54 18.04 -2.35
N LYS A 95 -2.37 17.66 -3.30
CA LYS A 95 -2.85 18.58 -4.32
C LYS A 95 -3.66 19.72 -3.71
N ASN A 96 -4.54 19.40 -2.78
CA ASN A 96 -5.35 20.40 -2.10
C ASN A 96 -4.47 21.32 -1.25
N HIS A 97 -3.47 20.78 -0.60
CA HIS A 97 -2.55 21.58 0.19
C HIS A 97 -1.83 22.59 -0.69
N HIS A 98 -1.36 22.16 -1.85
CA HIS A 98 -0.72 23.06 -2.80
C HIS A 98 -1.67 24.15 -3.28
N ALA A 99 -2.90 23.80 -3.54
CA ALA A 99 -3.89 24.75 -4.00
C ALA A 99 -4.20 25.81 -2.95
N LYS A 100 -4.12 25.44 -1.69
CA LYS A 100 -4.41 26.38 -0.61
C LYS A 100 -3.22 27.23 -0.18
N ALA A 101 -2.04 26.78 -0.49
CA ALA A 101 -0.83 27.44 -0.03
C ALA A 101 -0.76 28.93 -0.34
N PRO A 102 -1.06 29.38 -1.52
CA PRO A 102 -0.98 30.81 -1.81
C PRO A 102 -2.08 31.63 -1.18
N ALA A 103 -3.10 31.01 -0.82
CA ALA A 103 -4.20 31.75 -0.20
C ALA A 103 -3.97 31.90 1.25
N ARG A 104 -3.97 31.90 1.60
CA ARG A 104 -4.31 31.40 2.76
C ARG A 104 -4.50 31.64 3.56
N THR A 105 -4.81 31.67 3.46
CA THR A 105 -5.22 31.19 4.07
C THR A 105 -5.75 31.09 4.66
N ARG A 106 -5.78 31.17 5.04
CA ARG A 106 -6.35 30.42 5.55
C ARG A 106 -6.67 30.28 6.14
N ALA A 107 -6.86 30.74 6.39
CA ALA A 107 -7.29 30.09 6.87
C ALA A 107 -7.90 29.77 7.03
N GLU A 108 -7.90 29.92 7.19
CA GLU A 108 -8.38 29.18 7.35
C GLU A 108 -8.71 28.85 7.43
N ALA A 109 -8.63 29.40 7.50
CA ALA A 109 -8.92 28.73 7.58
C ALA A 109 -9.04 28.55 7.51
#